data_5b11cf0ab1c9472ab530989b9ea4c3d4
#
_entry.id   5b11cf0ab1c9472ab530989b9ea4c3d4
#
_cell.length_a   1.000
_cell.length_b   1.000
_cell.length_c   1.000
_cell.angle_alpha   90.00
_cell.angle_beta   90.00
_cell.angle_gamma   90.00
#
_symmetry.space_group_name_H-M   'P 1'
#
loop_
_entity.id
_entity.type
_entity.pdbx_description
1 polymer ?
#
loop_
_entity_poly.entity_id
_entity_poly.type
_entity_poly.pdbx_seq_one_letter_code
_entity_poly.pdbx_strand_id
1 'polypeptide(L)'
;MLEDDIVLHQGFEADFAKTIEEYRQYYADQPIIISYEDSSLQFIPRSRRKKGQWLYEAPHGRVRFNGALYINQKAAQAIVDDVKVNKCDIAVDHYYMHLYGKGLLQFLWCEPALATQGSFNGSFVSSMGQIRSLEGIRWRLKYAYKRLIYWFR
;
A
#
# COMPACT_ATOMS: atom_id res chain seq x y z
N MET A 1 -3.54 4.17 -9.58
CA MET A 1 -3.59 5.50 -8.93
C MET A 1 -2.24 5.75 -8.27
N LEU A 2 -1.65 6.88 -8.54
CA LEU A 2 -0.44 7.37 -7.87
C LEU A 2 -0.70 8.79 -7.39
N GLU A 3 -0.25 9.11 -6.18
CA GLU A 3 -0.21 10.49 -5.68
C GLU A 3 0.99 11.24 -6.29
N ASP A 4 0.98 12.57 -6.25
CA ASP A 4 1.96 13.44 -6.92
C ASP A 4 3.35 13.43 -6.27
N ASP A 5 3.45 12.98 -5.02
CA ASP A 5 4.70 12.87 -4.27
C ASP A 5 5.28 11.44 -4.22
N ILE A 6 4.81 10.53 -5.06
CA ILE A 6 5.29 9.15 -5.09
C ILE A 6 6.66 9.04 -5.77
N VAL A 7 7.58 8.36 -5.09
CA VAL A 7 8.87 7.92 -5.61
C VAL A 7 8.79 6.43 -5.91
N LEU A 8 8.91 6.06 -7.18
CA LEU A 8 8.96 4.68 -7.61
C LEU A 8 10.34 4.09 -7.32
N HIS A 9 10.40 2.85 -6.87
CA HIS A 9 11.66 2.15 -6.63
C HIS A 9 12.30 1.71 -7.95
N GLN A 10 13.61 1.54 -7.93
CA GLN A 10 14.34 1.03 -9.09
C GLN A 10 13.79 -0.34 -9.51
N GLY A 11 13.57 -0.52 -10.81
CA GLY A 11 12.98 -1.75 -11.34
C GLY A 11 11.46 -1.85 -11.23
N PHE A 12 10.78 -0.77 -10.87
CA PHE A 12 9.32 -0.72 -10.68
C PHE A 12 8.56 -1.42 -11.81
N GLU A 13 8.83 -1.11 -13.07
CA GLU A 13 8.08 -1.67 -14.22
C GLU A 13 8.14 -3.20 -14.26
N ALA A 14 9.34 -3.76 -14.11
CA ALA A 14 9.55 -5.21 -14.16
C ALA A 14 8.88 -5.93 -12.99
N ASP A 15 8.95 -5.35 -11.79
CA ASP A 15 8.36 -5.94 -10.60
C ASP A 15 6.84 -5.72 -10.54
N PHE A 16 6.35 -4.58 -11.03
CA PHE A 16 4.93 -4.35 -11.21
C PHE A 16 4.31 -5.36 -12.19
N ALA A 17 4.98 -5.66 -13.32
CA ALA A 17 4.51 -6.68 -14.26
C ALA A 17 4.32 -8.03 -13.57
N LYS A 18 5.26 -8.46 -12.71
CA LYS A 18 5.15 -9.71 -11.94
C LYS A 18 3.94 -9.71 -11.00
N THR A 19 3.66 -8.58 -10.34
CA THR A 19 2.48 -8.46 -9.48
C THR A 19 1.18 -8.55 -10.27
N ILE A 20 1.14 -7.99 -11.48
CA ILE A 20 -0.05 -8.06 -12.34
C ILE A 20 -0.26 -9.48 -12.88
N GLU A 21 0.82 -10.23 -13.17
CA GLU A 21 0.73 -11.65 -13.54
C GLU A 21 0.14 -12.46 -12.38
N GLU A 22 0.67 -12.29 -11.15
CA GLU A 22 0.15 -12.95 -9.95
C GLU A 22 -1.31 -12.57 -9.68
N TYR A 23 -1.67 -11.28 -9.80
CA TYR A 23 -3.04 -10.81 -9.69
C TYR A 23 -3.97 -11.51 -10.70
N ARG A 24 -3.57 -11.58 -11.99
CA ARG A 24 -4.37 -12.22 -13.03
C ARG A 24 -4.58 -13.71 -12.76
N GLN A 25 -3.58 -14.37 -12.23
CA GLN A 25 -3.62 -15.81 -11.95
C GLN A 25 -4.52 -16.16 -10.76
N TYR A 26 -4.52 -15.34 -9.70
CA TYR A 26 -5.15 -15.75 -8.43
C TYR A 26 -6.29 -14.85 -7.94
N TYR A 27 -6.40 -13.62 -8.47
CA TYR A 27 -7.27 -12.60 -7.87
C TYR A 27 -8.18 -11.88 -8.86
N ALA A 28 -8.11 -12.14 -10.16
CA ALA A 28 -8.81 -11.36 -11.20
C ALA A 28 -10.35 -11.35 -11.02
N ASP A 29 -10.90 -12.40 -10.44
CA ASP A 29 -12.34 -12.53 -10.24
C ASP A 29 -12.89 -11.89 -8.99
N GLN A 30 -12.03 -11.31 -8.16
CA GLN A 30 -12.38 -10.70 -6.87
C GLN A 30 -12.28 -9.17 -6.91
N PRO A 31 -13.01 -8.44 -6.07
CA PRO A 31 -12.83 -7.00 -5.88
C PRO A 31 -11.53 -6.73 -5.11
N ILE A 32 -10.47 -6.26 -5.79
CA ILE A 32 -9.11 -6.18 -5.27
C ILE A 32 -8.59 -4.75 -5.26
N ILE A 33 -8.00 -4.34 -4.12
CA ILE A 33 -7.08 -3.23 -4.00
C ILE A 33 -5.68 -3.77 -3.66
N ILE A 34 -4.65 -3.30 -4.36
CA ILE A 34 -3.25 -3.62 -4.08
C ILE A 34 -2.51 -2.34 -3.68
N SER A 35 -1.90 -2.31 -2.49
CA SER A 35 -1.00 -1.23 -2.07
C SER A 35 0.45 -1.60 -2.39
N TYR A 36 1.13 -0.69 -3.08
CA TYR A 36 2.53 -0.82 -3.50
C TYR A 36 3.50 -0.03 -2.62
N GLU A 37 3.01 0.76 -1.68
CA GLU A 37 3.84 1.68 -0.91
C GLU A 37 4.25 1.13 0.46
N ASP A 38 5.32 1.72 1.03
CA ASP A 38 5.85 1.39 2.36
C ASP A 38 5.98 2.59 3.31
N SER A 39 5.43 3.75 2.96
CA SER A 39 5.55 5.00 3.72
C SER A 39 5.06 4.90 5.18
N SER A 40 4.06 4.06 5.42
CA SER A 40 3.54 3.75 6.76
C SER A 40 4.47 2.87 7.62
N LEU A 41 5.59 2.39 7.05
CA LEU A 41 6.55 1.48 7.70
C LEU A 41 5.93 0.17 8.19
N GLN A 42 4.93 -0.33 7.45
CA GLN A 42 4.27 -1.60 7.69
C GLN A 42 4.65 -2.59 6.60
N PHE A 43 5.16 -3.75 7.00
CA PHE A 43 5.69 -4.77 6.09
C PHE A 43 5.08 -6.13 6.40
N ILE A 44 5.15 -7.05 5.43
CA ILE A 44 4.86 -8.46 5.68
C ILE A 44 6.08 -9.09 6.37
N PRO A 45 5.92 -9.78 7.52
CA PRO A 45 7.02 -10.47 8.19
C PRO A 45 7.68 -11.50 7.27
N ARG A 46 9.01 -11.65 7.37
CA ARG A 46 9.76 -12.59 6.53
C ARG A 46 9.24 -14.02 6.66
N SER A 47 8.85 -14.43 7.85
CA SER A 47 8.27 -15.77 8.10
C SER A 47 7.00 -16.06 7.30
N ARG A 48 6.30 -15.02 6.85
CA ARG A 48 5.09 -15.13 6.01
C ARG A 48 5.38 -14.99 4.52
N ARG A 49 6.61 -14.60 4.13
CA ARG A 49 6.97 -14.41 2.72
C ARG A 49 7.31 -15.74 2.08
N LYS A 50 6.80 -15.96 0.86
CA LYS A 50 7.11 -17.12 0.05
C LYS A 50 7.93 -16.71 -1.16
N LYS A 51 8.86 -17.58 -1.58
CA LYS A 51 9.67 -17.32 -2.78
C LYS A 51 8.76 -17.21 -4.00
N GLY A 52 8.92 -16.13 -4.76
CA GLY A 52 8.16 -15.88 -5.99
C GLY A 52 6.77 -15.28 -5.77
N GLN A 53 6.31 -15.11 -4.53
CA GLN A 53 5.06 -14.44 -4.19
C GLN A 53 5.30 -12.94 -3.95
N TRP A 54 4.48 -12.09 -4.55
CA TRP A 54 4.54 -10.63 -4.44
C TRP A 54 3.36 -10.05 -3.67
N LEU A 55 2.20 -10.69 -3.73
CA LEU A 55 0.95 -10.19 -3.17
C LEU A 55 0.58 -10.97 -1.91
N TYR A 56 0.29 -10.24 -0.86
CA TYR A 56 -0.05 -10.78 0.45
C TYR A 56 -1.30 -10.11 0.98
N GLU A 57 -2.19 -10.86 1.57
CA GLU A 57 -3.35 -10.31 2.25
C GLU A 57 -2.92 -9.34 3.35
N ALA A 58 -3.50 -8.13 3.33
CA ALA A 58 -3.21 -7.10 4.31
C ALA A 58 -3.63 -7.59 5.71
N PRO A 59 -2.79 -7.37 6.75
CA PRO A 59 -3.21 -7.70 8.12
C PRO A 59 -4.41 -6.85 8.53
N HIS A 60 -5.46 -7.48 9.07
CA HIS A 60 -6.64 -6.76 9.54
C HIS A 60 -6.29 -5.64 10.53
N GLY A 61 -6.95 -4.50 10.39
CA GLY A 61 -6.74 -3.32 11.23
C GLY A 61 -5.42 -2.58 10.98
N ARG A 62 -4.66 -2.94 9.95
CA ARG A 62 -3.44 -2.24 9.56
C ARG A 62 -3.62 -1.54 8.22
N VAL A 63 -3.31 -0.27 8.17
CA VAL A 63 -3.45 0.59 6.99
C VAL A 63 -2.06 0.92 6.44
N ARG A 64 -1.88 0.76 5.12
CA ARG A 64 -0.87 1.50 4.36
C ARG A 64 -1.56 2.72 3.76
N PHE A 65 -0.80 3.81 3.54
CA PHE A 65 -1.34 5.01 2.90
C PHE A 65 -1.73 4.75 1.44
N ASN A 66 -2.38 5.73 0.81
CA ASN A 66 -2.96 5.58 -0.54
C ASN A 66 -2.04 6.03 -1.67
N GLY A 67 -0.77 6.30 -1.38
CA GLY A 67 0.17 6.90 -2.32
C GLY A 67 0.33 6.14 -3.63
N ALA A 68 0.32 4.81 -3.58
CA ALA A 68 0.43 3.97 -4.77
C ALA A 68 -0.50 2.76 -4.68
N LEU A 69 -1.61 2.80 -5.43
CA LEU A 69 -2.64 1.77 -5.43
C LEU A 69 -2.95 1.26 -6.84
N TYR A 70 -3.22 -0.04 -6.95
CA TYR A 70 -3.99 -0.63 -8.03
C TYR A 70 -5.37 -0.98 -7.51
N ILE A 71 -6.41 -0.55 -8.22
CA ILE A 71 -7.81 -0.82 -7.89
C ILE A 71 -8.43 -1.43 -9.13
N ASN A 72 -8.92 -2.65 -9.05
CA ASN A 72 -9.59 -3.26 -10.20
C ASN A 72 -11.04 -2.76 -10.33
N GLN A 73 -11.65 -3.00 -11.48
CA GLN A 73 -13.00 -2.53 -11.78
C GLN A 73 -14.03 -3.03 -10.74
N LYS A 74 -13.92 -4.28 -10.29
CA LYS A 74 -14.84 -4.87 -9.30
C LYS A 74 -14.73 -4.15 -7.95
N ALA A 75 -13.51 -3.83 -7.50
CA ALA A 75 -13.31 -3.06 -6.26
C ALA A 75 -13.80 -1.61 -6.42
N ALA A 76 -13.54 -0.96 -7.56
CA ALA A 76 -14.05 0.37 -7.83
C ALA A 76 -15.59 0.40 -7.82
N GLN A 77 -16.24 -0.61 -8.40
CA GLN A 77 -17.69 -0.73 -8.35
C GLN A 77 -18.20 -0.92 -6.92
N ALA A 78 -17.59 -1.82 -6.14
CA ALA A 78 -17.97 -2.06 -4.74
C ALA A 78 -17.84 -0.80 -3.88
N ILE A 79 -16.76 0.00 -4.09
CA ILE A 79 -16.57 1.28 -3.41
C ILE A 79 -17.71 2.26 -3.77
N VAL A 80 -18.00 2.41 -5.07
CA VAL A 80 -19.04 3.34 -5.54
C VAL A 80 -20.42 2.94 -5.00
N ASP A 81 -20.72 1.66 -4.98
CA ASP A 81 -22.02 1.17 -4.52
C ASP A 81 -22.19 1.34 -3.00
N ASP A 82 -21.13 1.09 -2.22
CA ASP A 82 -21.18 1.33 -0.76
C ASP A 82 -21.29 2.84 -0.44
N VAL A 83 -20.53 3.71 -1.13
CA VAL A 83 -20.59 5.18 -0.92
C VAL A 83 -21.97 5.76 -1.21
N LYS A 84 -22.70 5.25 -2.19
CA LYS A 84 -24.07 5.71 -2.50
C LYS A 84 -25.03 5.47 -1.33
N VAL A 85 -24.81 4.42 -0.55
CA VAL A 85 -25.68 4.02 0.56
C VAL A 85 -25.17 4.56 1.89
N ASN A 86 -23.88 4.36 2.18
CA ASN A 86 -23.30 4.55 3.51
C ASN A 86 -22.48 5.84 3.66
N LYS A 87 -22.23 6.57 2.56
CA LYS A 87 -21.33 7.74 2.49
C LYS A 87 -19.89 7.39 2.88
N CYS A 88 -18.97 8.28 2.59
CA CYS A 88 -17.56 8.18 3.00
C CYS A 88 -17.28 9.39 3.91
N ASP A 89 -17.36 9.21 5.21
CA ASP A 89 -17.17 10.24 6.24
C ASP A 89 -15.86 10.11 7.02
N ILE A 90 -15.00 9.17 6.61
CA ILE A 90 -13.69 8.92 7.20
C ILE A 90 -12.59 9.05 6.13
N ALA A 91 -11.33 9.13 6.55
CA ALA A 91 -10.20 9.17 5.63
C ALA A 91 -10.21 7.96 4.69
N VAL A 92 -9.88 8.18 3.42
CA VAL A 92 -10.10 7.20 2.34
C VAL A 92 -9.31 5.89 2.54
N ASP A 93 -8.13 5.94 3.14
CA ASP A 93 -7.33 4.77 3.51
C ASP A 93 -8.03 3.92 4.60
N HIS A 94 -8.62 4.56 5.60
CA HIS A 94 -9.45 3.90 6.60
C HIS A 94 -10.75 3.37 6.00
N TYR A 95 -11.33 4.07 5.03
CA TYR A 95 -12.53 3.62 4.34
C TYR A 95 -12.30 2.34 3.56
N TYR A 96 -11.20 2.22 2.84
CA TYR A 96 -10.84 0.97 2.15
C TYR A 96 -10.66 -0.19 3.13
N MET A 97 -10.04 0.06 4.26
CA MET A 97 -9.88 -0.97 5.31
C MET A 97 -11.22 -1.34 5.97
N HIS A 98 -12.15 -0.39 6.07
CA HIS A 98 -13.50 -0.66 6.53
C HIS A 98 -14.26 -1.59 5.56
N LEU A 99 -14.20 -1.33 4.25
CA LEU A 99 -14.78 -2.19 3.23
C LEU A 99 -14.14 -3.59 3.22
N TYR A 100 -12.81 -3.67 3.39
CA TYR A 100 -12.09 -4.92 3.56
C TYR A 100 -12.58 -5.68 4.80
N GLY A 101 -12.73 -5.02 5.94
CA GLY A 101 -13.27 -5.62 7.17
C GLY A 101 -14.71 -6.13 7.03
N LYS A 102 -15.52 -5.51 6.15
CA LYS A 102 -16.87 -5.98 5.79
C LYS A 102 -16.87 -7.13 4.76
N GLY A 103 -15.73 -7.52 4.22
CA GLY A 103 -15.64 -8.52 3.15
C GLY A 103 -16.14 -8.07 1.78
N LEU A 104 -16.35 -6.75 1.58
CA LEU A 104 -16.82 -6.17 0.31
C LEU A 104 -15.72 -6.07 -0.74
N LEU A 105 -14.46 -6.07 -0.30
CA LEU A 105 -13.27 -6.14 -1.16
C LEU A 105 -12.14 -6.85 -0.44
N GLN A 106 -11.11 -7.25 -1.20
CA GLN A 106 -9.85 -7.74 -0.65
C GLN A 106 -8.79 -6.65 -0.76
N PHE A 107 -7.95 -6.53 0.27
CA PHE A 107 -6.85 -5.59 0.32
C PHE A 107 -5.53 -6.36 0.37
N LEU A 108 -4.71 -6.19 -0.66
CA LEU A 108 -3.41 -6.86 -0.78
C LEU A 108 -2.27 -5.85 -0.60
N TRP A 109 -1.19 -6.31 -0.02
CA TRP A 109 0.07 -5.58 0.06
C TRP A 109 1.11 -6.22 -0.86
N CYS A 110 1.72 -5.41 -1.71
CA CYS A 110 2.90 -5.82 -2.46
C CYS A 110 4.12 -5.87 -1.52
N GLU A 111 4.89 -6.96 -1.57
CA GLU A 111 6.10 -7.11 -0.77
C GLU A 111 7.17 -7.87 -1.58
N PRO A 112 8.33 -7.26 -1.85
CA PRO A 112 8.72 -5.91 -1.40
C PRO A 112 7.84 -4.82 -2.01
N ALA A 113 7.67 -3.71 -1.26
CA ALA A 113 6.97 -2.54 -1.78
C ALA A 113 7.72 -1.94 -2.97
N LEU A 114 6.99 -1.32 -3.89
CA LEU A 114 7.55 -0.78 -5.14
C LEU A 114 7.57 0.75 -5.16
N ALA A 115 7.05 1.41 -4.12
CA ALA A 115 6.94 2.85 -4.04
C ALA A 115 7.03 3.36 -2.59
N THR A 116 7.43 4.62 -2.43
CA THR A 116 7.46 5.37 -1.16
C THR A 116 7.00 6.79 -1.41
N GLN A 117 6.25 7.40 -0.49
CA GLN A 117 5.94 8.83 -0.58
C GLN A 117 7.17 9.68 -0.28
N GLY A 118 7.52 10.57 -1.20
CA GLY A 118 8.70 11.42 -1.12
C GLY A 118 8.62 12.46 0.00
N SER A 119 7.41 12.87 0.38
CA SER A 119 7.16 13.73 1.54
C SER A 119 7.60 13.09 2.86
N PHE A 120 7.49 11.77 3.02
CA PHE A 120 7.94 11.06 4.22
C PHE A 120 9.46 10.80 4.24
N ASN A 121 10.05 10.43 3.10
CA ASN A 121 11.48 10.12 3.05
C ASN A 121 12.38 11.36 2.89
N GLY A 122 11.77 12.56 2.77
CA GLY A 122 12.46 13.83 2.65
C GLY A 122 12.95 14.15 1.22
N SER A 123 12.46 13.44 0.19
CA SER A 123 12.74 13.71 -1.21
C SER A 123 11.97 14.91 -1.74
N PHE A 124 10.77 15.17 -1.18
CA PHE A 124 9.90 16.28 -1.53
C PHE A 124 9.46 17.06 -0.29
N VAL A 125 9.16 18.33 -0.48
CA VAL A 125 8.52 19.18 0.54
C VAL A 125 7.00 19.01 0.38
N SER A 126 6.32 18.54 1.42
CA SER A 126 4.86 18.44 1.40
C SER A 126 4.21 19.82 1.35
N SER A 127 3.24 20.03 0.46
CA SER A 127 2.41 21.25 0.43
C SER A 127 1.49 21.37 1.66
N MET A 128 1.25 20.26 2.37
CA MET A 128 0.39 20.19 3.55
C MET A 128 1.14 20.40 4.88
N GLY A 129 2.43 20.54 4.86
CA GLY A 129 3.27 20.79 6.04
C GLY A 129 4.75 20.69 5.73
N GLN A 130 5.55 21.57 6.32
CA GLN A 130 7.02 21.48 6.18
C GLN A 130 7.53 20.28 6.96
N ILE A 131 7.88 19.20 6.28
CA ILE A 131 8.74 18.17 6.87
C ILE A 131 10.14 18.79 7.00
N ARG A 132 10.54 19.10 8.22
CA ARG A 132 11.89 19.58 8.51
C ARG A 132 12.89 18.49 8.09
N SER A 133 14.06 18.87 7.61
CA SER A 133 15.13 17.95 7.16
C SER A 133 15.44 16.84 8.19
N LEU A 134 15.29 17.12 9.48
CA LEU A 134 15.43 16.17 10.57
C LEU A 134 14.35 15.05 10.57
N GLU A 135 13.15 15.31 10.05
CA GLU A 135 12.08 14.30 10.00
C GLU A 135 12.35 13.26 8.93
N GLY A 136 12.89 13.66 7.78
CA GLY A 136 13.33 12.73 6.75
C GLY A 136 14.42 11.79 7.25
N ILE A 137 15.39 12.29 8.03
CA ILE A 137 16.44 11.45 8.64
C ILE A 137 15.82 10.48 9.66
N ARG A 138 14.93 10.97 10.52
CA ARG A 138 14.22 10.14 11.51
C ARG A 138 13.39 9.05 10.81
N TRP A 139 12.71 9.38 9.73
CA TRP A 139 11.94 8.41 8.97
C TRP A 139 12.86 7.32 8.38
N ARG A 140 13.99 7.69 7.76
CA ARG A 140 14.98 6.73 7.22
C ARG A 140 15.54 5.79 8.29
N LEU A 141 15.83 6.30 9.47
CA LEU A 141 16.27 5.48 10.61
C LEU A 141 15.16 4.52 11.08
N LYS A 142 13.93 5.02 11.20
CA LYS A 142 12.76 4.17 11.51
C LYS A 142 12.52 3.12 10.44
N TYR A 143 12.67 3.48 9.17
CA TYR A 143 12.54 2.57 8.04
C TYR A 143 13.54 1.42 8.14
N ALA A 144 14.84 1.73 8.30
CA ALA A 144 15.88 0.73 8.45
C ALA A 144 15.63 -0.18 9.66
N TYR A 145 15.28 0.39 10.81
CA TYR A 145 14.95 -0.35 12.02
C TYR A 145 13.73 -1.27 11.83
N LYS A 146 12.65 -0.76 11.24
CA LYS A 146 11.45 -1.56 10.95
C LYS A 146 11.74 -2.68 9.96
N ARG A 147 12.47 -2.40 8.87
CA ARG A 147 12.90 -3.44 7.92
C ARG A 147 13.68 -4.55 8.62
N LEU A 148 14.58 -4.21 9.54
CA LEU A 148 15.34 -5.18 10.33
C LEU A 148 14.42 -6.03 11.23
N ILE A 149 13.49 -5.41 11.96
CA ILE A 149 12.53 -6.14 12.80
C ILE A 149 11.68 -7.13 11.98
N TYR A 150 11.16 -6.68 10.83
CA TYR A 150 10.33 -7.54 9.98
C TYR A 150 11.17 -8.62 9.24
N TRP A 151 12.48 -8.44 9.18
CA TRP A 151 13.40 -9.47 8.70
C TRP A 151 13.56 -10.61 9.69
N PHE A 152 13.57 -10.31 10.99
CA PHE A 152 13.72 -11.33 12.05
C PHE A 152 12.38 -11.94 12.53
N ARG A 153 11.27 -11.40 12.12
CA ARG A 153 9.93 -11.96 12.34
C ARG A 153 9.50 -12.84 11.17
#